data_e6bd218d8bcfb0d7ebf40cd5ddefb089
#
_entry.id   e6bd218d8bcfb0d7ebf40cd5ddefb089
#
_cell.length_a   1.000
_cell.length_b   1.000
_cell.length_c   1.000
_cell.angle_alpha   90.00
_cell.angle_beta   90.00
_cell.angle_gamma   90.00
#
_symmetry.space_group_name_H-M   'P 1'
#
loop_
_entity.id
_entity.type
_entity.pdbx_description
1 polymer ?
#
loop_
_entity_poly.entity_id
_entity_poly.type
_entity_poly.pdbx_seq_one_letter_code
_entity_poly.pdbx_strand_id
1 'polypeptide(L)'
;NPSQRWICLKKAVAKLMRKQVYLLSQKKKKELFKPIENIIHPVRTKLIRKELKASQLIGKTQDGKHIYLFDYMPNSSVMREIGRLRELSFRQVQEGTGNALDIDSYDRYYRHLILWDEDELEIIGSYRIGEAAKILKKHGEAGLYTHSLFKFHQSFIPYLEHSIELGRSFIQPRYQGKRSLDYLWYGIGAYLYQHPE
;
A
#
# COMPACT_ATOMS: atom_id res chain seq x y z
N ASN A 1 -8.67 -24.56 -25.93
CA ASN A 1 -8.92 -24.49 -27.37
C ASN A 1 -8.71 -23.04 -27.84
N PRO A 2 -7.75 -22.74 -28.76
CA PRO A 2 -7.46 -21.39 -29.24
C PRO A 2 -8.67 -20.63 -29.77
N SER A 3 -9.60 -21.30 -30.43
CA SER A 3 -10.82 -20.71 -30.99
C SER A 3 -11.76 -20.13 -29.92
N GLN A 4 -11.89 -20.77 -28.78
CA GLN A 4 -12.72 -20.25 -27.68
C GLN A 4 -12.10 -19.03 -27.00
N ARG A 5 -10.77 -18.96 -26.90
CA ARG A 5 -10.05 -17.78 -26.40
C ARG A 5 -10.28 -16.55 -27.29
N TRP A 6 -10.25 -16.73 -28.62
CA TRP A 6 -10.51 -15.65 -29.58
C TRP A 6 -11.96 -15.14 -29.52
N ILE A 7 -12.94 -16.05 -29.36
CA ILE A 7 -14.37 -15.67 -29.22
C ILE A 7 -14.59 -14.87 -27.91
N CYS A 8 -13.98 -15.30 -26.81
CA CYS A 8 -14.06 -14.61 -25.52
C CYS A 8 -13.45 -13.20 -25.61
N LEU A 9 -12.27 -13.06 -26.24
CA LEU A 9 -11.60 -11.78 -26.46
C LEU A 9 -12.44 -10.83 -27.32
N LYS A 10 -13.01 -11.31 -28.42
CA LYS A 10 -13.90 -10.51 -29.29
C LYS A 10 -15.14 -10.01 -28.54
N LYS A 11 -15.77 -10.85 -27.71
CA LYS A 11 -16.92 -10.45 -26.89
C LYS A 11 -16.54 -9.41 -25.82
N ALA A 12 -15.37 -9.55 -25.19
CA ALA A 12 -14.87 -8.59 -24.21
C ALA A 12 -14.58 -7.24 -24.86
N VAL A 13 -13.92 -7.22 -26.02
CA VAL A 13 -13.64 -6.00 -26.79
C VAL A 13 -14.93 -5.33 -27.25
N ALA A 14 -15.90 -6.09 -27.78
CA ALA A 14 -17.19 -5.55 -28.19
C ALA A 14 -17.98 -4.95 -27.02
N LYS A 15 -17.95 -5.57 -25.83
CA LYS A 15 -18.57 -5.05 -24.60
C LYS A 15 -17.89 -3.75 -24.15
N LEU A 16 -16.58 -3.69 -24.25
CA LEU A 16 -15.79 -2.51 -23.90
C LEU A 16 -16.10 -1.35 -24.86
N MET A 17 -16.10 -1.59 -26.16
CA MET A 17 -16.45 -0.58 -27.18
C MET A 17 -17.89 -0.07 -27.03
N ARG A 18 -18.86 -0.96 -26.77
CA ARG A 18 -20.23 -0.55 -26.49
C ARG A 18 -20.30 0.38 -25.28
N LYS A 19 -19.61 0.04 -24.19
CA LYS A 19 -19.55 0.88 -23.00
C LYS A 19 -18.92 2.25 -23.30
N GLN A 20 -17.89 2.31 -24.15
CA GLN A 20 -17.25 3.53 -24.59
C GLN A 20 -18.21 4.42 -25.37
N VAL A 21 -18.95 3.87 -26.32
CA VAL A 21 -19.94 4.62 -27.13
C VAL A 21 -21.04 5.20 -26.24
N TYR A 22 -21.55 4.44 -25.26
CA TYR A 22 -22.53 4.94 -24.30
C TYR A 22 -21.97 6.09 -23.42
N LEU A 23 -20.69 6.02 -23.04
CA LEU A 23 -20.07 7.07 -22.22
C LEU A 23 -19.77 8.33 -23.01
N LEU A 24 -19.54 8.24 -24.32
CA LEU A 24 -19.39 9.41 -25.19
C LEU A 24 -20.69 10.22 -25.32
N SER A 25 -21.84 9.59 -25.13
CA SER A 25 -23.15 10.26 -25.12
C SER A 25 -23.46 10.98 -23.80
N GLN A 26 -22.70 10.72 -22.73
CA GLN A 26 -22.92 11.33 -21.41
C GLN A 26 -22.07 12.60 -21.24
N LYS A 27 -22.65 13.66 -20.67
CA LYS A 27 -21.97 14.95 -20.41
C LYS A 27 -20.76 14.86 -19.44
N LYS A 28 -20.59 13.77 -18.70
CA LYS A 28 -19.42 13.48 -17.86
C LYS A 28 -18.50 12.51 -18.58
N LYS A 29 -17.43 13.00 -19.17
CA LYS A 29 -16.34 12.18 -19.72
C LYS A 29 -15.62 11.47 -18.57
N LYS A 30 -15.94 10.21 -18.31
CA LYS A 30 -15.06 9.31 -17.55
C LYS A 30 -14.04 8.75 -18.55
N GLU A 31 -12.77 9.05 -18.36
CA GLU A 31 -11.70 8.39 -19.12
C GLU A 31 -11.75 6.89 -18.83
N LEU A 32 -12.02 6.09 -19.87
CA LEU A 32 -12.06 4.63 -19.77
C LEU A 32 -10.66 4.01 -19.73
N PHE A 33 -9.69 4.70 -20.28
CA PHE A 33 -8.30 4.29 -20.31
C PHE A 33 -7.46 5.39 -19.67
N LYS A 34 -7.09 5.19 -18.41
CA LYS A 34 -6.05 5.99 -17.81
C LYS A 34 -4.71 5.48 -18.37
N PRO A 35 -3.87 6.34 -18.97
CA PRO A 35 -2.54 5.92 -19.40
C PRO A 35 -1.76 5.41 -18.18
N ILE A 36 -1.07 4.28 -18.35
CA ILE A 36 -0.21 3.73 -17.31
C ILE A 36 1.12 4.45 -17.39
N GLU A 37 1.49 5.12 -16.32
CA GLU A 37 2.78 5.77 -16.20
C GLU A 37 3.90 4.76 -15.97
N ASN A 38 5.12 5.08 -16.41
CA ASN A 38 6.29 4.29 -16.05
C ASN A 38 6.57 4.44 -14.55
N ILE A 39 6.81 3.31 -13.88
CA ILE A 39 7.22 3.32 -12.48
C ILE A 39 8.59 4.02 -12.39
N ILE A 40 8.82 4.82 -11.36
CA ILE A 40 10.10 5.50 -11.15
C ILE A 40 11.25 4.49 -11.01
N HIS A 41 12.48 4.96 -11.27
CA HIS A 41 13.67 4.18 -10.98
C HIS A 41 13.84 3.93 -9.47
N PRO A 42 14.51 2.82 -9.08
CA PRO A 42 14.86 2.55 -7.68
C PRO A 42 15.56 3.74 -7.01
N VAL A 43 15.20 4.00 -5.77
CA VAL A 43 15.81 5.07 -4.98
C VAL A 43 17.17 4.62 -4.46
N ARG A 44 18.11 5.55 -4.31
CA ARG A 44 19.46 5.24 -3.80
C ARG A 44 19.38 4.62 -2.40
N THR A 45 19.85 3.39 -2.25
CA THR A 45 19.77 2.60 -1.02
C THR A 45 20.43 3.28 0.19
N LYS A 46 21.53 4.01 -0.01
CA LYS A 46 22.20 4.78 1.04
C LYS A 46 21.29 5.84 1.67
N LEU A 47 20.41 6.47 0.89
CA LEU A 47 19.47 7.48 1.39
C LEU A 47 18.36 6.81 2.20
N ILE A 48 17.82 5.69 1.69
CA ILE A 48 16.81 4.89 2.39
C ILE A 48 17.36 4.43 3.74
N ARG A 49 18.54 3.81 3.75
CA ARG A 49 19.20 3.34 4.97
C ARG A 49 19.42 4.47 6.00
N LYS A 50 19.82 5.65 5.53
CA LYS A 50 20.02 6.83 6.41
C LYS A 50 18.72 7.24 7.09
N GLU A 51 17.61 7.31 6.35
CA GLU A 51 16.31 7.67 6.90
C GLU A 51 15.77 6.58 7.84
N LEU A 52 15.90 5.29 7.47
CA LEU A 52 15.50 4.18 8.33
C LEU A 52 16.29 4.14 9.65
N LYS A 53 17.59 4.39 9.62
CA LYS A 53 18.39 4.46 10.85
C LYS A 53 18.03 5.63 11.78
N ALA A 54 17.39 6.67 11.25
CA ALA A 54 16.87 7.78 12.04
C ALA A 54 15.43 7.51 12.53
N SER A 55 14.80 6.42 12.10
CA SER A 55 13.45 6.03 12.51
C SER A 55 13.48 5.01 13.65
N GLN A 56 12.30 4.65 14.18
CA GLN A 56 12.17 3.74 15.29
C GLN A 56 12.41 2.28 14.84
N LEU A 57 13.45 1.64 15.36
CA LEU A 57 13.64 0.19 15.24
C LEU A 57 12.76 -0.50 16.28
N ILE A 58 11.79 -1.30 15.86
CA ILE A 58 10.86 -2.01 16.76
C ILE A 58 11.15 -3.51 16.89
N GLY A 59 11.98 -4.06 16.00
CA GLY A 59 12.35 -5.47 16.10
C GLY A 59 13.46 -5.87 15.13
N LYS A 60 14.01 -7.06 15.40
CA LYS A 60 14.94 -7.76 14.50
C LYS A 60 14.52 -9.20 14.39
N THR A 61 14.66 -9.77 13.22
CA THR A 61 14.40 -11.19 12.97
C THR A 61 15.65 -12.03 13.29
N GLN A 62 15.47 -13.35 13.43
CA GLN A 62 16.58 -14.25 13.70
C GLN A 62 17.63 -14.30 12.56
N ASP A 63 17.20 -14.05 11.31
CA ASP A 63 18.03 -13.97 10.12
C ASP A 63 18.53 -12.56 9.81
N GLY A 64 18.52 -11.66 10.81
CA GLY A 64 19.16 -10.35 10.74
C GLY A 64 18.37 -9.24 10.03
N LYS A 65 17.10 -9.48 9.66
CA LYS A 65 16.28 -8.42 9.06
C LYS A 65 15.80 -7.46 10.15
N HIS A 66 15.68 -6.19 9.78
CA HIS A 66 15.26 -5.14 10.70
C HIS A 66 13.81 -4.73 10.44
N ILE A 67 13.04 -4.49 11.50
CA ILE A 67 11.68 -3.99 11.42
C ILE A 67 11.64 -2.58 11.96
N TYR A 68 11.33 -1.63 11.08
CA TYR A 68 11.25 -0.21 11.43
C TYR A 68 9.81 0.27 11.43
N LEU A 69 9.53 1.23 12.29
CA LEU A 69 8.32 2.04 12.26
C LEU A 69 8.69 3.44 11.80
N PHE A 70 8.15 3.84 10.66
CA PHE A 70 8.52 5.06 9.95
C PHE A 70 7.32 6.01 9.89
N ASP A 71 7.53 7.25 10.29
CA ASP A 71 6.57 8.33 10.15
C ASP A 71 6.78 9.05 8.82
N TYR A 72 5.70 9.44 8.16
CA TYR A 72 5.78 10.14 6.88
C TYR A 72 6.60 11.43 6.98
N MET A 73 7.52 11.60 6.04
CA MET A 73 8.25 12.85 5.83
C MET A 73 8.10 13.31 4.37
N PRO A 74 7.84 14.61 4.12
CA PRO A 74 7.82 15.14 2.76
C PRO A 74 9.15 14.86 2.03
N ASN A 75 9.06 14.46 0.77
CA ASN A 75 10.22 14.13 -0.08
C ASN A 75 11.14 13.01 0.43
N SER A 76 10.65 12.17 1.34
CA SER A 76 11.39 11.04 1.89
C SER A 76 11.78 10.03 0.80
N SER A 77 13.04 9.57 0.87
CA SER A 77 13.55 8.48 0.04
C SER A 77 12.87 7.16 0.36
N VAL A 78 12.58 6.91 1.64
CA VAL A 78 11.84 5.73 2.11
C VAL A 78 10.44 5.71 1.52
N MET A 79 9.68 6.82 1.62
CA MET A 79 8.32 6.88 1.06
C MET A 79 8.30 6.72 -0.46
N ARG A 80 9.26 7.33 -1.16
CA ARG A 80 9.37 7.16 -2.62
C ARG A 80 9.63 5.70 -3.01
N GLU A 81 10.50 5.01 -2.28
CA GLU A 81 10.78 3.59 -2.54
C GLU A 81 9.60 2.69 -2.16
N ILE A 82 8.92 2.95 -1.04
CA ILE A 82 7.66 2.25 -0.68
C ILE A 82 6.62 2.43 -1.79
N GLY A 83 6.39 3.65 -2.26
CA GLY A 83 5.43 3.92 -3.34
C GLY A 83 5.80 3.22 -4.65
N ARG A 84 7.09 3.16 -4.99
CA ARG A 84 7.61 2.41 -6.14
C ARG A 84 7.34 0.90 -6.01
N LEU A 85 7.68 0.33 -4.85
CA LEU A 85 7.53 -1.11 -4.60
C LEU A 85 6.06 -1.53 -4.48
N ARG A 86 5.19 -0.69 -3.92
CA ARG A 86 3.74 -0.89 -3.91
C ARG A 86 3.20 -0.97 -5.33
N GLU A 87 3.49 0.03 -6.14
CA GLU A 87 3.02 0.07 -7.52
C GLU A 87 3.53 -1.13 -8.31
N LEU A 88 4.81 -1.50 -8.15
CA LEU A 88 5.41 -2.68 -8.77
C LEU A 88 4.68 -3.97 -8.37
N SER A 89 4.44 -4.17 -7.07
CA SER A 89 3.82 -5.37 -6.54
C SER A 89 2.34 -5.47 -6.91
N PHE A 90 1.59 -4.38 -6.80
CA PHE A 90 0.16 -4.34 -7.09
C PHE A 90 -0.13 -4.44 -8.59
N ARG A 91 0.73 -3.91 -9.47
CA ARG A 91 0.58 -4.13 -10.92
C ARG A 91 0.66 -5.61 -11.31
N GLN A 92 1.47 -6.41 -10.62
CA GLN A 92 1.57 -7.85 -10.92
C GLN A 92 0.25 -8.59 -10.69
N VAL A 93 -0.56 -8.12 -9.75
CA VAL A 93 -1.88 -8.69 -9.45
C VAL A 93 -3.04 -7.84 -10.02
N GLN A 94 -2.73 -6.91 -10.93
CA GLN A 94 -3.70 -6.04 -11.61
C GLN A 94 -4.45 -5.06 -10.67
N GLU A 95 -3.87 -4.76 -9.52
CA GLU A 95 -4.39 -3.82 -8.52
C GLU A 95 -3.57 -2.52 -8.44
N GLY A 96 -2.60 -2.33 -9.32
CA GLY A 96 -1.79 -1.11 -9.41
C GLY A 96 -2.63 0.13 -9.74
N THR A 97 -2.19 1.29 -9.26
CA THR A 97 -2.85 2.57 -9.49
C THR A 97 -2.70 3.07 -10.92
N GLY A 98 -1.70 2.57 -11.65
CA GLY A 98 -1.29 3.05 -12.97
C GLY A 98 -0.42 4.31 -12.92
N ASN A 99 -0.13 4.85 -11.74
CA ASN A 99 0.75 6.01 -11.55
C ASN A 99 2.22 5.57 -11.43
N ALA A 100 3.15 6.51 -11.52
CA ALA A 100 4.58 6.26 -11.34
C ALA A 100 4.94 5.79 -9.91
N LEU A 101 4.08 6.11 -8.92
CA LEU A 101 4.18 5.77 -7.50
C LEU A 101 2.78 5.51 -6.92
N ASP A 102 2.63 4.50 -6.05
CA ASP A 102 1.44 4.33 -5.21
C ASP A 102 1.65 5.04 -3.87
N ILE A 103 1.37 6.34 -3.84
CA ILE A 103 1.31 7.18 -2.64
C ILE A 103 0.01 7.96 -2.68
N ASP A 104 -0.70 7.96 -1.56
CA ASP A 104 -1.98 8.67 -1.42
C ASP A 104 -1.96 9.68 -0.25
N SER A 105 -3.08 10.38 -0.04
CA SER A 105 -3.19 11.37 1.04
C SER A 105 -3.16 10.75 2.43
N TYR A 106 -3.57 9.49 2.58
CA TYR A 106 -3.56 8.76 3.85
C TYR A 106 -2.13 8.49 4.33
N ASP A 107 -1.17 8.29 3.42
CA ASP A 107 0.24 8.06 3.80
C ASP A 107 0.81 9.16 4.69
N ARG A 108 0.27 10.38 4.62
CA ARG A 108 0.76 11.56 5.37
C ARG A 108 0.56 11.48 6.89
N TYR A 109 -0.41 10.69 7.34
CA TYR A 109 -0.75 10.59 8.77
C TYR A 109 -0.90 9.15 9.26
N TYR A 110 -0.68 8.18 8.36
CA TYR A 110 -0.46 6.79 8.73
C TYR A 110 1.03 6.55 8.97
N ARG A 111 1.34 5.58 9.80
CA ARG A 111 2.70 5.10 10.01
C ARG A 111 3.01 3.94 9.06
N HIS A 112 4.30 3.70 8.81
CA HIS A 112 4.74 2.66 7.89
C HIS A 112 5.61 1.65 8.64
N LEU A 113 5.10 0.43 8.78
CA LEU A 113 5.87 -0.71 9.26
C LEU A 113 6.69 -1.25 8.10
N ILE A 114 8.01 -1.27 8.22
CA ILE A 114 8.93 -1.59 7.14
C ILE A 114 9.82 -2.74 7.56
N LEU A 115 9.82 -3.81 6.76
CA LEU A 115 10.80 -4.88 6.85
C LEU A 115 11.97 -4.57 5.91
N TRP A 116 13.16 -4.47 6.47
CA TRP A 116 14.39 -4.06 5.80
C TRP A 116 15.45 -5.14 5.84
N ASP A 117 16.09 -5.41 4.70
CA ASP A 117 17.25 -6.25 4.57
C ASP A 117 18.52 -5.41 4.71
N GLU A 118 19.26 -5.57 5.80
CA GLU A 118 20.49 -4.77 6.04
C GLU A 118 21.65 -5.25 5.19
N ASP A 119 21.65 -6.51 4.74
CA ASP A 119 22.70 -7.09 3.90
C ASP A 119 22.53 -6.69 2.43
N GLU A 120 21.32 -6.84 1.92
CA GLU A 120 20.97 -6.49 0.53
C GLU A 120 20.65 -4.99 0.35
N LEU A 121 20.48 -4.25 1.44
CA LEU A 121 20.09 -2.83 1.46
C LEU A 121 18.75 -2.57 0.73
N GLU A 122 17.76 -3.42 0.98
CA GLU A 122 16.46 -3.37 0.31
C GLU A 122 15.28 -3.38 1.30
N ILE A 123 14.21 -2.70 0.92
CA ILE A 123 12.90 -2.85 1.58
C ILE A 123 12.29 -4.17 1.10
N ILE A 124 12.12 -5.13 2.00
CA ILE A 124 11.50 -6.43 1.71
C ILE A 124 10.00 -6.27 1.50
N GLY A 125 9.36 -5.52 2.38
CA GLY A 125 7.92 -5.28 2.37
C GLY A 125 7.50 -4.25 3.39
N SER A 126 6.24 -3.88 3.40
CA SER A 126 5.70 -2.88 4.31
C SER A 126 4.20 -3.09 4.56
N TYR A 127 3.74 -2.63 5.73
CA TYR A 127 2.35 -2.35 6.05
C TYR A 127 2.16 -0.87 6.35
N ARG A 128 1.00 -0.33 6.00
CA ARG A 128 0.53 0.98 6.47
C ARG A 128 -0.34 0.79 7.69
N ILE A 129 -0.05 1.50 8.80
CA ILE A 129 -0.75 1.41 10.07
C ILE A 129 -1.40 2.74 10.38
N GLY A 130 -2.72 2.75 10.56
CA GLY A 130 -3.51 3.89 11.02
C GLY A 130 -3.98 3.66 12.44
N GLU A 131 -3.65 4.55 13.37
CA GLU A 131 -4.20 4.54 14.71
C GLU A 131 -5.60 5.16 14.67
N ALA A 132 -6.65 4.32 14.70
CA ALA A 132 -8.00 4.76 14.40
C ALA A 132 -8.49 5.85 15.36
N ALA A 133 -8.22 5.76 16.65
CA ALA A 133 -8.57 6.80 17.63
C ALA A 133 -7.99 8.18 17.27
N LYS A 134 -6.69 8.23 16.92
CA LYS A 134 -6.02 9.49 16.54
C LYS A 134 -6.59 10.05 15.23
N ILE A 135 -6.87 9.17 14.28
CA ILE A 135 -7.42 9.53 12.97
C ILE A 135 -8.84 10.07 13.13
N LEU A 136 -9.69 9.36 13.86
CA LEU A 136 -11.06 9.80 14.16
C LEU A 136 -11.09 11.18 14.82
N LYS A 137 -10.24 11.39 15.83
CA LYS A 137 -10.14 12.67 16.55
C LYS A 137 -9.72 13.83 15.64
N LYS A 138 -8.82 13.59 14.67
CA LYS A 138 -8.22 14.66 13.86
C LYS A 138 -8.90 14.84 12.50
N HIS A 139 -9.39 13.76 11.91
CA HIS A 139 -9.89 13.73 10.53
C HIS A 139 -11.32 13.20 10.41
N GLY A 140 -11.94 12.76 11.53
CA GLY A 140 -13.24 12.07 11.51
C GLY A 140 -13.17 10.71 10.82
N GLU A 141 -14.32 10.09 10.60
CA GLU A 141 -14.44 8.78 9.94
C GLU A 141 -13.82 8.79 8.52
N ALA A 142 -13.96 9.88 7.78
CA ALA A 142 -13.41 10.04 6.45
C ALA A 142 -11.87 9.99 6.41
N GLY A 143 -11.20 10.11 7.55
CA GLY A 143 -9.76 9.93 7.70
C GLY A 143 -9.33 8.47 7.64
N LEU A 144 -10.23 7.51 7.84
CA LEU A 144 -9.94 6.09 7.69
C LEU A 144 -10.08 5.66 6.23
N TYR A 145 -9.08 4.94 5.72
CA TYR A 145 -9.13 4.43 4.35
C TYR A 145 -10.33 3.51 4.12
N THR A 146 -10.65 2.65 5.10
CA THR A 146 -11.81 1.75 5.06
C THR A 146 -13.12 2.51 4.87
N HIS A 147 -13.25 3.74 5.39
CA HIS A 147 -14.44 4.58 5.17
C HIS A 147 -14.65 4.95 3.69
N SER A 148 -13.59 4.98 2.89
CA SER A 148 -13.71 5.19 1.43
C SER A 148 -14.37 4.02 0.70
N LEU A 149 -14.39 2.84 1.32
CA LEU A 149 -14.95 1.60 0.77
C LEU A 149 -16.30 1.23 1.41
N PHE A 150 -16.46 1.52 2.70
CA PHE A 150 -17.61 1.12 3.52
C PHE A 150 -18.07 2.28 4.39
N LYS A 151 -19.36 2.31 4.70
CA LYS A 151 -19.92 3.19 5.75
C LYS A 151 -19.96 2.41 7.06
N PHE A 152 -19.41 3.00 8.11
CA PHE A 152 -19.48 2.39 9.44
C PHE A 152 -20.90 2.53 10.01
N HIS A 153 -21.41 1.45 10.60
CA HIS A 153 -22.62 1.52 11.41
C HIS A 153 -22.29 2.18 12.75
N GLN A 154 -23.22 2.98 13.30
CA GLN A 154 -22.98 3.74 14.54
C GLN A 154 -22.55 2.85 15.73
N SER A 155 -23.07 1.62 15.83
CA SER A 155 -22.68 0.68 16.87
C SER A 155 -21.23 0.19 16.76
N PHE A 156 -20.57 0.39 15.60
CA PHE A 156 -19.19 -0.02 15.37
C PHE A 156 -18.16 1.06 15.75
N ILE A 157 -18.59 2.34 15.77
CA ILE A 157 -17.70 3.47 16.06
C ILE A 157 -16.92 3.31 17.38
N PRO A 158 -17.53 2.87 18.51
CA PRO A 158 -16.77 2.70 19.76
C PRO A 158 -15.63 1.70 19.66
N TYR A 159 -15.73 0.67 18.81
CA TYR A 159 -14.68 -0.31 18.60
C TYR A 159 -13.49 0.26 17.81
N LEU A 160 -13.73 1.27 16.96
CA LEU A 160 -12.67 1.92 16.19
C LEU A 160 -11.71 2.69 17.12
N GLU A 161 -12.19 3.19 18.26
CA GLU A 161 -11.35 3.94 19.21
C GLU A 161 -10.24 3.08 19.83
N HIS A 162 -10.37 1.75 19.80
CA HIS A 162 -9.40 0.77 20.32
C HIS A 162 -8.83 -0.08 19.20
N SER A 163 -8.75 0.44 17.99
CA SER A 163 -8.29 -0.33 16.83
C SER A 163 -7.20 0.35 16.04
N ILE A 164 -6.50 -0.46 15.26
CA ILE A 164 -5.60 0.01 14.20
C ILE A 164 -6.14 -0.43 12.85
N GLU A 165 -5.99 0.43 11.86
CA GLU A 165 -6.27 0.09 10.48
C GLU A 165 -4.98 -0.34 9.78
N LEU A 166 -4.98 -1.54 9.21
CA LEU A 166 -3.86 -2.08 8.43
C LEU A 166 -4.20 -2.01 6.94
N GLY A 167 -3.28 -1.52 6.14
CA GLY A 167 -3.49 -1.42 4.70
C GLY A 167 -2.20 -1.37 3.90
N ARG A 168 -2.36 -1.34 2.57
CA ARG A 168 -1.25 -1.23 1.62
C ARG A 168 -0.11 -2.22 1.90
N SER A 169 -0.46 -3.45 2.31
CA SER A 169 0.52 -4.50 2.57
C SER A 169 1.12 -5.01 1.27
N PHE A 170 2.43 -5.12 1.22
CA PHE A 170 3.12 -5.77 0.11
C PHE A 170 4.40 -6.45 0.58
N ILE A 171 4.78 -7.48 -0.17
CA ILE A 171 6.13 -8.04 -0.18
C ILE A 171 6.63 -7.90 -1.62
N GLN A 172 7.82 -7.29 -1.80
CA GLN A 172 8.36 -7.17 -3.14
C GLN A 172 8.61 -8.57 -3.78
N PRO A 173 8.49 -8.71 -5.10
CA PRO A 173 8.48 -10.00 -5.78
C PRO A 173 9.67 -10.91 -5.45
N ARG A 174 10.87 -10.36 -5.29
CA ARG A 174 12.11 -11.07 -4.95
C ARG A 174 12.03 -11.83 -3.62
N TYR A 175 11.19 -11.38 -2.69
CA TYR A 175 11.06 -11.94 -1.34
C TYR A 175 9.75 -12.69 -1.11
N GLN A 176 8.90 -12.83 -2.13
CA GLN A 176 7.69 -13.63 -2.04
C GLN A 176 8.02 -15.13 -1.90
N GLY A 177 7.12 -15.87 -1.24
CA GLY A 177 7.32 -17.30 -0.96
C GLY A 177 8.33 -17.61 0.15
N LYS A 178 8.84 -16.58 0.86
CA LYS A 178 9.72 -16.69 2.04
C LYS A 178 8.96 -16.28 3.31
N ARG A 179 9.65 -16.28 4.46
CA ARG A 179 9.06 -15.88 5.76
C ARG A 179 8.80 -14.38 5.94
N SER A 180 8.89 -13.60 4.84
CA SER A 180 8.80 -12.14 4.90
C SER A 180 7.45 -11.63 5.41
N LEU A 181 6.36 -12.32 5.09
CA LEU A 181 5.03 -11.97 5.60
C LEU A 181 4.92 -12.25 7.11
N ASP A 182 5.46 -13.38 7.57
CA ASP A 182 5.49 -13.72 9.01
C ASP A 182 6.27 -12.67 9.80
N TYR A 183 7.38 -12.18 9.26
CA TYR A 183 8.18 -11.12 9.89
C TYR A 183 7.44 -9.80 9.98
N LEU A 184 6.65 -9.45 8.98
CA LEU A 184 5.77 -8.28 9.07
C LEU A 184 4.68 -8.47 10.14
N TRP A 185 4.11 -9.68 10.27
CA TRP A 185 3.18 -10.00 11.35
C TRP A 185 3.84 -9.91 12.74
N TYR A 186 5.09 -10.34 12.90
CA TYR A 186 5.84 -10.11 14.16
C TYR A 186 6.03 -8.62 14.43
N GLY A 187 6.26 -7.82 13.38
CA GLY A 187 6.32 -6.36 13.50
C GLY A 187 5.01 -5.74 13.97
N ILE A 188 3.86 -6.21 13.45
CA ILE A 188 2.54 -5.78 13.93
C ILE A 188 2.36 -6.17 15.40
N GLY A 189 2.71 -7.40 15.79
CA GLY A 189 2.68 -7.83 17.19
C GLY A 189 3.56 -6.98 18.11
N ALA A 190 4.78 -6.64 17.68
CA ALA A 190 5.67 -5.75 18.41
C ALA A 190 5.10 -4.32 18.53
N TYR A 191 4.45 -3.84 17.47
CA TYR A 191 3.75 -2.54 17.49
C TYR A 191 2.62 -2.53 18.52
N LEU A 192 1.74 -3.53 18.50
CA LEU A 192 0.62 -3.65 19.45
C LEU A 192 1.10 -3.79 20.90
N TYR A 193 2.19 -4.54 21.12
CA TYR A 193 2.78 -4.66 22.45
C TYR A 193 3.28 -3.32 23.02
N GLN A 194 3.80 -2.44 22.16
CA GLN A 194 4.26 -1.10 22.55
C GLN A 194 3.11 -0.07 22.65
N HIS A 195 1.92 -0.39 22.13
CA HIS A 195 0.73 0.47 22.09
C HIS A 195 -0.49 -0.32 22.56
N PRO A 196 -0.59 -0.63 23.87
CA PRO A 196 -1.62 -1.53 24.41
C PRO A 196 -3.02 -0.88 24.54
N GLU A 197 -3.17 0.40 24.19
CA GLU A 197 -4.43 1.16 24.34
C GLU A 197 -5.48 0.88 23.28
#